data_d7ee7a0546f4dd30cded951a6c15a259
#
_entry.id   d7ee7a0546f4dd30cded951a6c15a259
#
_cell.length_a   1.000
_cell.length_b   1.000
_cell.length_c   1.000
_cell.angle_alpha   90.00
_cell.angle_beta   90.00
_cell.angle_gamma   90.00
#
_symmetry.space_group_name_H-M   'P 1'
#
loop_
_entity.id
_entity.type
_entity.pdbx_description
1 polymer ?
#
loop_
_entity_poly.entity_id
_entity_poly.type
_entity_poly.pdbx_seq_one_letter_code
_entity_poly.pdbx_strand_id
1 'polypeptide(L)'
;MTLNAVGNNFGLIGGIVEATRASNASNELVTELAVGNLEYRDYLPQRVISNLQSAGFDVVVLPGVRSSGENGKFLASVPQAPGADAILDIYANYIGYVAAGAKTDYRPAVHIEVRLLDLKTQKVLFADQVYYNNFAPGSAKTAISIEPDPRWAFADRKEMVSNPTDVTRGLREAIDAVSLQLVQQLK
;
A
#
# COMPACT_ATOMS: atom_id res chain seq x y z
N MET A 1 -7.13 -19.10 -13.84
CA MET A 1 -6.71 -17.73 -14.22
C MET A 1 -5.38 -17.46 -13.54
N THR A 2 -4.35 -17.18 -14.31
CA THR A 2 -3.01 -16.90 -13.77
C THR A 2 -2.85 -15.39 -13.67
N LEU A 3 -2.62 -14.89 -12.48
CA LEU A 3 -2.34 -13.47 -12.22
C LEU A 3 -0.87 -13.28 -11.88
N ASN A 4 -0.20 -12.39 -12.59
CA ASN A 4 1.18 -12.03 -12.29
C ASN A 4 1.19 -10.71 -11.53
N ALA A 5 1.66 -10.74 -10.28
CA ALA A 5 1.86 -9.53 -9.49
C ALA A 5 3.26 -8.98 -9.74
N VAL A 6 3.35 -7.76 -10.25
CA VAL A 6 4.61 -7.08 -10.48
C VAL A 6 4.82 -6.06 -9.37
N GLY A 7 5.84 -6.24 -8.57
CA GLY A 7 6.11 -5.29 -7.52
C GLY A 7 7.51 -5.35 -6.92
N ASN A 8 8.41 -4.46 -7.34
CA ASN A 8 9.66 -4.23 -6.61
C ASN A 8 10.04 -2.74 -6.45
N ASN A 9 9.13 -1.82 -6.73
CA ASN A 9 9.33 -0.41 -6.43
C ASN A 9 8.07 0.16 -5.80
N PHE A 10 7.79 -0.25 -4.56
CA PHE A 10 6.86 0.50 -3.75
C PHE A 10 7.49 1.86 -3.51
N GLY A 11 6.85 2.88 -4.06
CA GLY A 11 7.25 4.25 -3.86
C GLY A 11 7.45 4.52 -2.38
N LEU A 12 8.41 5.34 -2.12
CA LEU A 12 8.87 5.86 -0.84
C LEU A 12 7.88 5.62 0.30
N ILE A 13 8.34 5.00 1.37
CA ILE A 13 7.67 5.13 2.66
C ILE A 13 7.45 6.63 2.81
N GLY A 14 6.23 7.08 2.55
CA GLY A 14 5.86 8.43 2.83
C GLY A 14 6.05 8.59 4.32
N GLY A 15 7.22 9.10 4.67
CA GLY A 15 7.46 9.56 6.01
C GLY A 15 6.24 10.36 6.39
N ILE A 16 5.91 10.42 7.62
CA ILE A 16 4.88 11.27 8.18
C ILE A 16 4.81 12.55 7.35
N VAL A 17 3.96 12.54 6.33
CA VAL A 17 3.74 13.72 5.49
C VAL A 17 2.69 14.54 6.19
N GLU A 18 3.08 15.09 7.30
CA GLU A 18 2.81 16.49 7.41
C GLU A 18 4.09 17.17 7.00
N ALA A 19 4.03 17.62 5.79
CA ALA A 19 4.82 18.69 5.24
C ALA A 19 6.08 19.02 6.04
N THR A 20 7.20 18.54 5.52
CA THR A 20 8.28 19.46 5.17
C THR A 20 8.93 20.31 6.24
N ARG A 21 8.80 20.09 7.54
CA ARG A 21 9.54 20.98 8.46
C ARG A 21 10.17 20.33 9.69
N ALA A 22 10.22 19.02 9.79
CA ALA A 22 10.90 18.36 10.90
C ALA A 22 11.67 17.11 10.44
N SER A 23 12.73 17.32 9.70
CA SER A 23 13.58 16.26 9.17
C SER A 23 14.16 15.31 10.23
N ASN A 24 14.34 15.74 11.45
CA ASN A 24 14.92 14.94 12.52
C ASN A 24 13.89 14.00 13.18
N ALA A 25 12.70 14.48 13.47
CA ALA A 25 11.65 13.65 14.09
C ALA A 25 11.08 12.56 13.16
N SER A 26 11.16 12.76 11.84
CA SER A 26 10.80 11.74 10.86
C SER A 26 11.82 10.62 10.82
N ASN A 27 13.10 10.93 10.99
CA ASN A 27 14.18 9.94 11.01
C ASN A 27 14.16 9.08 12.29
N GLU A 28 13.83 9.66 13.44
CA GLU A 28 13.66 8.91 14.69
C GLU A 28 12.53 7.89 14.56
N LEU A 29 11.37 8.30 14.08
CA LEU A 29 10.25 7.38 13.93
C LEU A 29 10.52 6.28 12.90
N VAL A 30 11.16 6.59 11.78
CA VAL A 30 11.59 5.59 10.79
C VAL A 30 12.58 4.61 11.40
N THR A 31 13.50 5.07 12.25
CA THR A 31 14.47 4.23 12.95
C THR A 31 13.78 3.34 13.98
N GLU A 32 12.85 3.87 14.75
CA GLU A 32 12.08 3.11 15.74
C GLU A 32 11.15 2.08 15.08
N LEU A 33 10.54 2.43 13.95
CA LEU A 33 9.72 1.50 13.15
C LEU A 33 10.57 0.40 12.51
N ALA A 34 11.84 0.66 12.17
CA ALA A 34 12.79 -0.35 11.70
C ALA A 34 13.11 -1.37 12.81
N VAL A 35 13.09 -0.98 14.08
CA VAL A 35 13.23 -1.89 15.23
C VAL A 35 12.07 -2.89 15.31
N GLY A 36 10.88 -2.52 14.83
CA GLY A 36 9.72 -3.42 14.74
C GLY A 36 9.79 -4.49 13.65
N ASN A 37 10.90 -4.61 12.92
CA ASN A 37 11.13 -5.58 11.84
C ASN A 37 10.01 -5.62 10.79
N LEU A 38 9.33 -4.53 10.55
CA LEU A 38 8.34 -4.46 9.49
C LEU A 38 8.95 -3.88 8.22
N GLU A 39 9.46 -4.74 7.37
CA GLU A 39 9.84 -4.36 6.00
C GLU A 39 8.56 -4.20 5.17
N TYR A 40 7.93 -3.04 5.25
CA TYR A 40 6.66 -2.74 4.55
C TYR A 40 6.75 -2.99 3.05
N ARG A 41 7.95 -2.82 2.48
CA ARG A 41 8.20 -3.05 1.05
C ARG A 41 7.94 -4.49 0.66
N ASP A 42 8.23 -5.42 1.56
CA ASP A 42 8.05 -6.85 1.31
C ASP A 42 6.73 -7.36 1.86
N TYR A 43 6.23 -6.77 2.94
CA TYR A 43 5.03 -7.25 3.61
C TYR A 43 3.76 -7.10 2.76
N LEU A 44 3.52 -5.93 2.14
CA LEU A 44 2.35 -5.72 1.29
C LEU A 44 2.32 -6.68 0.09
N PRO A 45 3.39 -6.85 -0.71
CA PRO A 45 3.40 -7.85 -1.78
C PRO A 45 3.14 -9.26 -1.28
N GLN A 46 3.79 -9.67 -0.20
CA GLN A 46 3.60 -11.02 0.38
C GLN A 46 2.14 -11.25 0.78
N ARG A 47 1.49 -10.26 1.38
CA ARG A 47 0.08 -10.36 1.78
C ARG A 47 -0.85 -10.43 0.58
N VAL A 48 -0.62 -9.61 -0.45
CA VAL A 48 -1.39 -9.66 -1.69
C VAL A 48 -1.24 -11.03 -2.37
N ILE A 49 -0.01 -11.52 -2.53
CA ILE A 49 0.27 -12.84 -3.12
C ILE A 49 -0.45 -13.94 -2.34
N SER A 50 -0.29 -13.98 -1.03
CA SER A 50 -0.93 -14.97 -0.17
C SER A 50 -2.46 -14.96 -0.28
N ASN A 51 -3.06 -13.76 -0.30
CA ASN A 51 -4.52 -13.62 -0.41
C ASN A 51 -5.01 -14.02 -1.81
N LEU A 52 -4.27 -13.69 -2.88
CA LEU A 52 -4.59 -14.13 -4.24
C LEU A 52 -4.53 -15.66 -4.37
N GLN A 53 -3.45 -16.27 -3.87
CA GLN A 53 -3.31 -17.74 -3.87
C GLN A 53 -4.43 -18.41 -3.07
N SER A 54 -4.79 -17.87 -1.90
CA SER A 54 -5.91 -18.36 -1.10
C SER A 54 -7.26 -18.20 -1.81
N ALA A 55 -7.36 -17.24 -2.73
CA ALA A 55 -8.53 -17.02 -3.57
C ALA A 55 -8.56 -17.92 -4.83
N GLY A 56 -7.54 -18.77 -5.03
CA GLY A 56 -7.45 -19.72 -6.14
C GLY A 56 -6.75 -19.16 -7.39
N PHE A 57 -6.07 -18.02 -7.29
CA PHE A 57 -5.24 -17.51 -8.38
C PHE A 57 -3.86 -18.17 -8.36
N ASP A 58 -3.36 -18.52 -9.54
CA ASP A 58 -1.96 -18.89 -9.73
C ASP A 58 -1.13 -17.62 -9.92
N VAL A 59 -0.18 -17.35 -9.03
CA VAL A 59 0.52 -16.06 -8.94
C VAL A 59 2.01 -16.23 -9.18
N VAL A 60 2.53 -15.50 -10.15
CA VAL A 60 3.96 -15.39 -10.43
C VAL A 60 4.40 -13.95 -10.26
N VAL A 61 5.47 -13.73 -9.50
CA VAL A 61 6.04 -12.38 -9.31
C VAL A 61 6.99 -12.07 -10.47
N LEU A 62 6.74 -10.98 -11.16
CA LEU A 62 7.59 -10.53 -12.26
C LEU A 62 8.38 -9.29 -11.85
N PRO A 63 9.66 -9.21 -12.23
CA PRO A 63 10.39 -7.94 -12.16
C PRO A 63 9.76 -6.94 -13.11
N GLY A 64 9.56 -5.71 -12.64
CA GLY A 64 8.97 -4.66 -13.45
C GLY A 64 9.80 -3.38 -13.40
N VAL A 65 9.85 -2.68 -14.52
CA VAL A 65 10.46 -1.34 -14.61
C VAL A 65 9.33 -0.31 -14.66
N ARG A 66 9.32 0.59 -13.71
CA ARG A 66 8.37 1.71 -13.70
C ARG A 66 8.87 2.85 -14.57
N SER A 67 7.96 3.62 -15.15
CA SER A 67 8.33 4.83 -15.88
C SER A 67 8.97 5.85 -14.94
N SER A 68 9.88 6.65 -15.46
CA SER A 68 10.46 7.80 -14.74
C SER A 68 9.53 9.02 -14.88
N GLY A 69 9.45 9.85 -13.84
CA GLY A 69 8.67 11.09 -13.84
C GLY A 69 7.32 11.00 -13.09
N GLU A 70 6.49 12.03 -13.23
CA GLU A 70 5.23 12.17 -12.49
C GLU A 70 4.23 11.01 -12.75
N ASN A 71 4.34 10.34 -13.89
CA ASN A 71 3.52 9.17 -14.25
C ASN A 71 4.17 7.83 -13.87
N GLY A 72 5.25 7.83 -13.09
CA GLY A 72 6.02 6.64 -12.70
C GLY A 72 5.31 5.66 -11.76
N LYS A 73 4.01 5.80 -11.55
CA LYS A 73 3.24 4.95 -10.66
C LYS A 73 3.09 3.52 -11.17
N PHE A 74 2.84 3.37 -12.47
CA PHE A 74 2.60 2.08 -13.10
C PHE A 74 3.75 1.65 -14.01
N LEU A 75 3.73 0.40 -14.44
CA LEU A 75 4.72 -0.15 -15.34
C LEU A 75 4.85 0.68 -16.62
N ALA A 76 6.09 0.95 -17.02
CA ALA A 76 6.42 1.64 -18.27
C ALA A 76 6.03 0.83 -19.51
N SER A 77 6.13 -0.50 -19.39
CA SER A 77 5.76 -1.45 -20.43
C SER A 77 5.24 -2.74 -19.79
N VAL A 78 4.37 -3.43 -20.48
CA VAL A 78 3.85 -4.71 -20.06
C VAL A 78 4.94 -5.77 -20.24
N PRO A 79 5.43 -6.42 -19.17
CA PRO A 79 6.44 -7.46 -19.27
C PRO A 79 5.87 -8.70 -19.96
N GLN A 80 6.77 -9.45 -20.57
CA GLN A 80 6.41 -10.77 -21.11
C GLN A 80 6.19 -11.75 -19.97
N ALA A 81 5.04 -12.39 -19.95
CA ALA A 81 4.64 -13.35 -18.92
C ALA A 81 3.98 -14.57 -19.57
N PRO A 82 4.77 -15.49 -20.18
CA PRO A 82 4.23 -16.68 -20.84
C PRO A 82 3.36 -17.50 -19.88
N GLY A 83 2.15 -17.84 -20.32
CA GLY A 83 1.20 -18.63 -19.54
C GLY A 83 0.35 -17.81 -18.54
N ALA A 84 0.56 -16.51 -18.43
CA ALA A 84 -0.31 -15.67 -17.63
C ALA A 84 -1.43 -15.05 -18.47
N ASP A 85 -2.60 -14.86 -17.84
CA ASP A 85 -3.75 -14.21 -18.48
C ASP A 85 -3.74 -12.71 -18.27
N ALA A 86 -3.27 -12.25 -17.11
CA ALA A 86 -3.30 -10.84 -16.73
C ALA A 86 -2.12 -10.44 -15.83
N ILE A 87 -1.86 -9.14 -15.76
CA ILE A 87 -0.90 -8.53 -14.84
C ILE A 87 -1.65 -7.65 -13.84
N LEU A 88 -1.43 -7.92 -12.56
CA LEU A 88 -1.83 -7.03 -11.48
C LEU A 88 -0.65 -6.11 -11.14
N ASP A 89 -0.80 -4.83 -11.45
CA ASP A 89 0.19 -3.78 -11.19
C ASP A 89 -0.27 -2.93 -10.02
N ILE A 90 0.51 -2.89 -8.95
CA ILE A 90 0.17 -2.22 -7.69
C ILE A 90 1.20 -1.14 -7.39
N TYR A 91 0.73 0.03 -7.06
CA TYR A 91 1.54 1.15 -6.60
C TYR A 91 1.09 1.60 -5.21
N ALA A 92 2.00 1.58 -4.23
CA ALA A 92 1.73 2.12 -2.91
C ALA A 92 2.07 3.61 -2.88
N ASN A 93 1.05 4.46 -2.79
CA ASN A 93 1.24 5.90 -2.65
C ASN A 93 1.67 6.28 -1.24
N TYR A 94 1.11 5.60 -0.25
CA TYR A 94 1.36 5.88 1.15
C TYR A 94 1.21 4.65 2.03
N ILE A 95 2.13 4.47 2.97
CA ILE A 95 2.04 3.52 4.08
C ILE A 95 2.65 4.21 5.30
N GLY A 96 1.87 4.42 6.36
CA GLY A 96 2.35 5.10 7.55
C GLY A 96 1.24 5.47 8.52
N TYR A 97 1.51 6.44 9.37
CA TYR A 97 0.54 7.04 10.28
C TYR A 97 0.26 8.49 9.90
N VAL A 98 -0.98 8.90 9.97
CA VAL A 98 -1.40 10.26 9.62
C VAL A 98 -2.40 10.80 10.64
N ALA A 99 -2.27 12.08 10.95
CA ALA A 99 -3.28 12.86 11.65
C ALA A 99 -3.99 13.77 10.64
N ALA A 100 -5.30 13.71 10.58
CA ALA A 100 -6.10 14.52 9.64
C ALA A 100 -6.12 16.03 9.97
N GLY A 101 -5.62 16.42 11.14
CA GLY A 101 -5.53 17.79 11.60
C GLY A 101 -4.77 17.92 12.91
N ALA A 102 -4.45 19.14 13.32
CA ALA A 102 -3.60 19.45 14.49
C ALA A 102 -4.13 18.94 15.85
N LYS A 103 -5.38 18.51 15.91
CA LYS A 103 -6.02 18.00 17.13
C LYS A 103 -6.64 16.61 16.95
N THR A 104 -6.22 15.90 15.90
CA THR A 104 -6.69 14.54 15.62
C THR A 104 -5.58 13.55 15.91
N ASP A 105 -5.96 12.37 16.39
CA ASP A 105 -5.03 11.29 16.64
C ASP A 105 -4.33 10.84 15.36
N TYR A 106 -3.11 10.37 15.51
CA TYR A 106 -2.40 9.64 14.48
C TYR A 106 -3.02 8.25 14.33
N ARG A 107 -3.38 7.89 13.11
CA ARG A 107 -3.96 6.59 12.76
C ARG A 107 -3.20 5.95 11.62
N PRO A 108 -3.12 4.61 11.55
CA PRO A 108 -2.49 3.95 10.42
C PRO A 108 -3.24 4.30 9.14
N ALA A 109 -2.49 4.50 8.09
CA ALA A 109 -3.01 4.81 6.76
C ALA A 109 -2.23 4.07 5.68
N VAL A 110 -2.96 3.47 4.75
CA VAL A 110 -2.40 2.81 3.57
C VAL A 110 -3.20 3.27 2.37
N HIS A 111 -2.51 3.72 1.35
CA HIS A 111 -3.12 4.07 0.07
C HIS A 111 -2.39 3.35 -1.05
N ILE A 112 -3.10 2.50 -1.78
CA ILE A 112 -2.61 1.84 -2.98
C ILE A 112 -3.44 2.22 -4.19
N GLU A 113 -2.79 2.30 -5.34
CA GLU A 113 -3.42 2.32 -6.65
C GLU A 113 -3.15 1.00 -7.34
N VAL A 114 -4.16 0.46 -8.00
CA VAL A 114 -4.08 -0.85 -8.64
C VAL A 114 -4.59 -0.80 -10.05
N ARG A 115 -3.97 -1.61 -10.91
CA ARG A 115 -4.37 -1.80 -12.29
C ARG A 115 -4.23 -3.27 -12.67
N LEU A 116 -5.29 -3.86 -13.20
CA LEU A 116 -5.28 -5.19 -13.79
C LEU A 116 -5.31 -5.05 -15.32
N LEU A 117 -4.32 -5.61 -15.99
CA LEU A 117 -4.20 -5.60 -17.44
C LEU A 117 -4.36 -7.01 -17.99
N ASP A 118 -5.19 -7.16 -18.99
CA ASP A 118 -5.27 -8.36 -19.81
C ASP A 118 -4.05 -8.44 -20.73
N LEU A 119 -3.32 -9.57 -20.66
CA LEU A 119 -2.08 -9.73 -21.43
C LEU A 119 -2.30 -9.97 -22.91
N LYS A 120 -3.43 -10.54 -23.27
CA LYS A 120 -3.76 -10.83 -24.67
C LYS A 120 -4.19 -9.59 -25.43
N THR A 121 -5.03 -8.76 -24.81
CA THR A 121 -5.59 -7.57 -25.44
C THR A 121 -4.89 -6.27 -25.05
N GLN A 122 -4.06 -6.32 -24.02
CA GLN A 122 -3.37 -5.18 -23.37
C GLN A 122 -4.33 -4.08 -22.85
N LYS A 123 -5.59 -4.48 -22.61
CA LYS A 123 -6.59 -3.56 -22.07
C LYS A 123 -6.58 -3.58 -20.53
N VAL A 124 -6.85 -2.44 -19.95
CA VAL A 124 -7.13 -2.33 -18.52
C VAL A 124 -8.50 -2.94 -18.25
N LEU A 125 -8.52 -4.03 -17.47
CA LEU A 125 -9.74 -4.71 -17.03
C LEU A 125 -10.32 -4.07 -15.77
N PHE A 126 -9.41 -3.60 -14.90
CA PHE A 126 -9.75 -3.01 -13.62
C PHE A 126 -8.70 -1.94 -13.27
N ALA A 127 -9.13 -0.82 -12.74
CA ALA A 127 -8.25 0.18 -12.15
C ALA A 127 -9.00 0.89 -11.01
N ASP A 128 -8.41 0.90 -9.82
CA ASP A 128 -9.03 1.51 -8.65
C ASP A 128 -7.98 1.94 -7.61
N GLN A 129 -8.47 2.57 -6.55
CA GLN A 129 -7.69 3.00 -5.40
C GLN A 129 -8.30 2.41 -4.14
N VAL A 130 -7.45 1.85 -3.28
CA VAL A 130 -7.88 1.33 -1.98
C VAL A 130 -7.19 2.11 -0.88
N TYR A 131 -8.00 2.63 0.03
CA TYR A 131 -7.57 3.40 1.19
C TYR A 131 -7.93 2.67 2.48
N TYR A 132 -6.97 2.53 3.35
CA TYR A 132 -7.22 2.37 4.77
C TYR A 132 -6.97 3.73 5.42
N ASN A 133 -7.98 4.28 6.10
CA ASN A 133 -7.98 5.66 6.59
C ASN A 133 -7.84 6.69 5.46
N ASN A 134 -8.94 6.98 4.79
CA ASN A 134 -8.98 8.00 3.74
C ASN A 134 -8.90 9.41 4.36
N PHE A 135 -7.69 9.95 4.42
CA PHE A 135 -7.40 11.27 4.99
C PHE A 135 -7.31 12.39 3.94
N ALA A 136 -7.44 12.07 2.66
CA ALA A 136 -7.38 13.05 1.57
C ALA A 136 -8.80 13.46 1.12
N PRO A 137 -9.34 14.59 1.59
CA PRO A 137 -10.64 15.08 1.13
C PRO A 137 -10.58 15.37 -0.37
N GLY A 138 -11.48 14.77 -1.14
CA GLY A 138 -11.54 14.92 -2.59
C GLY A 138 -10.86 13.81 -3.39
N SER A 139 -10.34 12.78 -2.73
CA SER A 139 -9.97 11.54 -3.41
C SER A 139 -11.15 10.98 -4.20
N ALA A 140 -10.85 10.33 -5.31
CA ALA A 140 -11.80 9.91 -6.34
C ALA A 140 -13.11 9.35 -5.75
N LYS A 141 -14.23 9.76 -6.32
CA LYS A 141 -15.58 9.35 -5.89
C LYS A 141 -15.81 7.82 -5.92
N THR A 142 -14.90 7.08 -6.52
CA THR A 142 -14.94 5.61 -6.70
C THR A 142 -13.95 4.86 -5.83
N ALA A 143 -13.15 5.56 -4.99
CA ALA A 143 -12.15 4.90 -4.17
C ALA A 143 -12.79 4.02 -3.07
N ILE A 144 -12.26 2.83 -2.90
CA ILE A 144 -12.63 1.93 -1.82
C ILE A 144 -11.97 2.43 -0.54
N SER A 145 -12.78 2.73 0.48
CA SER A 145 -12.28 3.24 1.77
C SER A 145 -12.59 2.25 2.89
N ILE A 146 -11.57 1.95 3.69
CA ILE A 146 -11.66 1.12 4.88
C ILE A 146 -11.42 2.02 6.09
N GLU A 147 -12.34 1.99 7.05
CA GLU A 147 -12.19 2.76 8.29
C GLU A 147 -11.09 2.18 9.17
N PRO A 148 -10.22 3.02 9.75
CA PRO A 148 -9.16 2.56 10.64
C PRO A 148 -9.70 2.08 11.98
N ASP A 149 -9.13 0.99 12.51
CA ASP A 149 -9.44 0.52 13.84
C ASP A 149 -8.97 1.55 14.90
N PRO A 150 -9.85 2.05 15.77
CA PRO A 150 -9.51 3.05 16.77
C PRO A 150 -8.48 2.57 17.80
N ARG A 151 -8.27 1.27 17.95
CA ARG A 151 -7.23 0.70 18.84
C ARG A 151 -5.82 1.15 18.48
N TRP A 152 -5.60 1.50 17.22
CA TRP A 152 -4.31 1.92 16.69
C TRP A 152 -4.19 3.44 16.55
N ALA A 153 -4.99 4.19 17.32
CA ALA A 153 -4.91 5.64 17.37
C ALA A 153 -3.93 6.06 18.47
N PHE A 154 -3.09 7.06 18.16
CA PHE A 154 -2.12 7.65 19.10
C PHE A 154 -2.33 9.16 19.15
N ALA A 155 -2.38 9.72 20.34
CA ALA A 155 -2.62 11.16 20.52
C ALA A 155 -1.51 12.03 19.91
N ASP A 156 -0.26 11.55 19.96
CA ASP A 156 0.89 12.26 19.45
C ASP A 156 2.05 11.33 19.06
N ARG A 157 3.10 11.91 18.47
CA ARG A 157 4.31 11.19 18.07
C ARG A 157 5.07 10.57 19.25
N LYS A 158 5.05 11.20 20.41
CA LYS A 158 5.75 10.71 21.59
C LYS A 158 5.13 9.39 22.04
N GLU A 159 3.81 9.32 22.01
CA GLU A 159 3.08 8.09 22.31
C GLU A 159 3.41 6.99 21.30
N MET A 160 3.47 7.30 20.00
CA MET A 160 3.88 6.34 18.97
C MET A 160 5.29 5.80 19.20
N VAL A 161 6.26 6.66 19.47
CA VAL A 161 7.66 6.28 19.75
C VAL A 161 7.76 5.40 21.00
N SER A 162 6.91 5.68 22.00
CA SER A 162 6.87 4.87 23.23
C SER A 162 6.18 3.51 23.06
N ASN A 163 5.47 3.29 21.94
CA ASN A 163 4.69 2.08 21.66
C ASN A 163 4.99 1.48 20.27
N PRO A 164 6.26 1.22 19.91
CA PRO A 164 6.64 0.82 18.55
C PRO A 164 6.02 -0.51 18.12
N THR A 165 5.77 -1.41 19.05
CA THR A 165 5.11 -2.70 18.77
C THR A 165 3.68 -2.49 18.31
N ASP A 166 2.92 -1.62 18.95
CA ASP A 166 1.53 -1.37 18.60
C ASP A 166 1.41 -0.54 17.32
N VAL A 167 2.33 0.39 17.09
CA VAL A 167 2.46 1.09 15.80
C VAL A 167 2.69 0.09 14.67
N THR A 168 3.59 -0.87 14.87
CA THR A 168 3.85 -1.93 13.88
C THR A 168 2.64 -2.82 13.65
N ARG A 169 1.92 -3.20 14.71
CA ARG A 169 0.69 -4.01 14.60
C ARG A 169 -0.40 -3.28 13.83
N GLY A 170 -0.62 -2.01 14.13
CA GLY A 170 -1.62 -1.20 13.44
C GLY A 170 -1.34 -1.07 11.94
N LEU A 171 -0.07 -0.90 11.55
CA LEU A 171 0.30 -0.87 10.13
C LEU A 171 0.15 -2.23 9.45
N ARG A 172 0.48 -3.33 10.13
CA ARG A 172 0.24 -4.68 9.59
C ARG A 172 -1.24 -4.91 9.34
N GLU A 173 -2.09 -4.59 10.30
CA GLU A 173 -3.53 -4.73 10.17
C GLU A 173 -4.08 -3.89 9.01
N ALA A 174 -3.61 -2.66 8.86
CA ALA A 174 -3.98 -1.81 7.74
C ALA A 174 -3.57 -2.41 6.37
N ILE A 175 -2.36 -2.94 6.27
CA ILE A 175 -1.88 -3.61 5.05
C ILE A 175 -2.68 -4.89 4.77
N ASP A 176 -2.97 -5.68 5.80
CA ASP A 176 -3.77 -6.89 5.68
C ASP A 176 -5.19 -6.58 5.18
N ALA A 177 -5.82 -5.56 5.73
CA ALA A 177 -7.15 -5.11 5.33
C ALA A 177 -7.17 -4.63 3.87
N VAL A 178 -6.21 -3.81 3.45
CA VAL A 178 -6.09 -3.32 2.07
C VAL A 178 -5.85 -4.47 1.10
N SER A 179 -4.94 -5.40 1.43
CA SER A 179 -4.61 -6.53 0.56
C SER A 179 -5.79 -7.50 0.42
N LEU A 180 -6.55 -7.73 1.48
CA LEU A 180 -7.76 -8.55 1.44
C LEU A 180 -8.85 -7.90 0.60
N GLN A 181 -9.09 -6.60 0.81
CA GLN A 181 -10.09 -5.82 0.07
C GLN A 181 -9.78 -5.81 -1.43
N LEU A 182 -8.51 -5.61 -1.80
CA LEU A 182 -8.09 -5.69 -3.20
C LEU A 182 -8.47 -7.03 -3.82
N VAL A 183 -8.15 -8.14 -3.17
CA VAL A 183 -8.43 -9.48 -3.71
C VAL A 183 -9.93 -9.75 -3.80
N GLN A 184 -10.75 -9.19 -2.92
CA GLN A 184 -12.21 -9.28 -3.00
C GLN A 184 -12.78 -8.59 -4.24
N GLN A 185 -12.13 -7.53 -4.75
CA GLN A 185 -12.55 -6.84 -5.97
C GLN A 185 -12.19 -7.60 -7.25
N LEU A 186 -11.30 -8.59 -7.17
CA LEU A 186 -10.85 -9.39 -8.31
C LEU A 186 -11.62 -10.70 -8.49
N LYS A 187 -12.56 -11.00 -7.61
CA LYS A 187 -13.45 -12.17 -7.67
C LYS A 187 -14.72 -11.86 -8.45
#